data_4315d3c84c88e6a561f6399335026c81
#
_entry.id   4315d3c84c88e6a561f6399335026c81
#
_cell.length_a   1.000
_cell.length_b   1.000
_cell.length_c   1.000
_cell.angle_alpha   90.00
_cell.angle_beta   90.00
_cell.angle_gamma   90.00
#
_symmetry.space_group_name_H-M   'P 1'
#
loop_
_entity.id
_entity.type
_entity.pdbx_description
1 polymer ?
#
loop_
_entity_poly.entity_id
_entity_poly.type
_entity_poly.pdbx_seq_one_letter_code
_entity_poly.pdbx_strand_id
1 'polypeptide(L)'
;MTHKNDFLRKGPAGLVVVPLLFALVTLALLAVMFKVFAAPYYSLVEWFMETSVVETQPKDLFDEAAQTLTNTENDRTAQEEPEQESIPLSSITYPSKGDRYGRITIAGTTVDAPVYYGDTNSILNQGVGTYVDSSGAGIPGESKTILMAGHNNTFFNDLQSVEVGDVVTIETHYGTYTYTVERCEVRDYQDTTTYDFTRTDENLILYTCYPFDALGFTPNRYFVYDSYTSGPELDADR
;
A
#
# COMPACT_ATOMS: atom_id res chain seq x y z
N MET A 1 -27.44 62.17 -26.52
CA MET A 1 -27.97 60.80 -26.57
C MET A 1 -27.56 60.05 -25.32
N THR A 2 -28.21 60.27 -24.16
CA THR A 2 -27.90 59.60 -22.88
C THR A 2 -29.15 59.53 -22.00
N HIS A 3 -30.15 58.74 -22.43
CA HIS A 3 -31.38 58.61 -21.65
C HIS A 3 -31.97 57.20 -21.61
N LYS A 4 -31.15 56.17 -21.62
CA LYS A 4 -31.66 54.79 -21.63
C LYS A 4 -31.36 53.94 -20.40
N ASN A 5 -30.60 54.44 -19.44
CA ASN A 5 -30.18 53.66 -18.27
C ASN A 5 -30.84 54.08 -16.95
N ASP A 6 -31.70 55.11 -16.94
CA ASP A 6 -32.31 55.61 -15.69
C ASP A 6 -33.58 54.84 -15.28
N PHE A 7 -34.18 54.09 -16.17
CA PHE A 7 -35.44 53.36 -15.93
C PHE A 7 -35.26 52.20 -14.90
N LEU A 8 -34.11 51.53 -14.93
CA LEU A 8 -33.82 50.43 -14.01
C LEU A 8 -33.45 50.91 -12.61
N ARG A 9 -33.13 52.21 -12.44
CA ARG A 9 -32.61 52.76 -11.18
C ARG A 9 -33.64 53.43 -10.30
N LYS A 10 -34.81 53.81 -10.81
CA LYS A 10 -35.82 54.62 -10.10
C LYS A 10 -37.28 54.12 -10.18
N GLY A 11 -37.56 52.98 -10.80
CA GLY A 11 -38.91 52.44 -10.87
C GLY A 11 -39.12 51.22 -9.96
N PRO A 12 -40.40 50.89 -9.61
CA PRO A 12 -40.69 49.67 -8.81
C PRO A 12 -40.15 48.40 -9.45
N ALA A 13 -39.95 48.40 -10.78
CA ALA A 13 -39.29 47.31 -11.49
C ALA A 13 -37.80 47.12 -11.12
N GLY A 14 -37.05 48.21 -10.82
CA GLY A 14 -35.65 48.13 -10.40
C GLY A 14 -35.47 47.49 -9.02
N LEU A 15 -36.47 47.64 -8.16
CA LEU A 15 -36.45 47.08 -6.81
C LEU A 15 -36.57 45.53 -6.81
N VAL A 16 -37.12 44.96 -7.88
CA VAL A 16 -37.24 43.48 -8.04
C VAL A 16 -36.21 42.92 -9.03
N VAL A 17 -35.97 43.62 -10.13
CA VAL A 17 -35.09 43.14 -11.21
C VAL A 17 -33.61 43.11 -10.80
N VAL A 18 -33.15 44.14 -10.04
CA VAL A 18 -31.74 44.22 -9.59
C VAL A 18 -31.37 43.09 -8.60
N PRO A 19 -32.18 42.83 -7.54
CA PRO A 19 -31.92 41.70 -6.66
C PRO A 19 -32.01 40.36 -7.37
N LEU A 20 -32.91 40.22 -8.33
CA LEU A 20 -33.09 38.98 -9.09
C LEU A 20 -31.90 38.69 -10.04
N LEU A 21 -31.39 39.75 -10.70
CA LEU A 21 -30.16 39.67 -11.48
C LEU A 21 -28.96 39.35 -10.63
N PHE A 22 -28.83 40.00 -9.44
CA PHE A 22 -27.77 39.72 -8.48
C PHE A 22 -27.84 38.25 -8.01
N ALA A 23 -29.01 37.73 -7.67
CA ALA A 23 -29.21 36.36 -7.26
C ALA A 23 -28.83 35.37 -8.37
N LEU A 24 -29.19 35.66 -9.65
CA LEU A 24 -28.81 34.82 -10.79
C LEU A 24 -27.29 34.82 -11.03
N VAL A 25 -26.64 35.98 -10.93
CA VAL A 25 -25.19 36.10 -11.09
C VAL A 25 -24.46 35.34 -9.95
N THR A 26 -24.92 35.50 -8.71
CA THR A 26 -24.34 34.77 -7.57
C THR A 26 -24.54 33.25 -7.70
N LEU A 27 -25.72 32.81 -8.15
CA LEU A 27 -25.99 31.39 -8.40
C LEU A 27 -25.11 30.83 -9.51
N ALA A 28 -24.92 31.58 -10.60
CA ALA A 28 -24.03 31.20 -11.69
C ALA A 28 -22.56 31.11 -11.23
N LEU A 29 -22.08 32.07 -10.41
CA LEU A 29 -20.74 32.03 -9.83
C LEU A 29 -20.56 30.85 -8.88
N LEU A 30 -21.56 30.57 -8.03
CA LEU A 30 -21.55 29.41 -7.16
C LEU A 30 -21.53 28.09 -7.96
N ALA A 31 -22.27 28.00 -9.05
CA ALA A 31 -22.26 26.82 -9.93
C ALA A 31 -20.91 26.64 -10.63
N VAL A 32 -20.24 27.72 -11.04
CA VAL A 32 -18.88 27.68 -11.61
C VAL A 32 -17.86 27.29 -10.52
N MET A 33 -17.92 27.88 -9.34
CA MET A 33 -17.07 27.50 -8.21
C MET A 33 -17.28 26.02 -7.84
N PHE A 34 -18.53 25.57 -7.78
CA PHE A 34 -18.82 24.17 -7.49
C PHE A 34 -18.21 23.23 -8.55
N LYS A 35 -18.31 23.56 -9.84
CA LYS A 35 -17.69 22.77 -10.91
C LYS A 35 -16.15 22.78 -10.81
N VAL A 36 -15.54 23.91 -10.50
CA VAL A 36 -14.08 24.05 -10.44
C VAL A 36 -13.51 23.33 -9.20
N PHE A 37 -14.19 23.41 -8.06
CA PHE A 37 -13.69 22.84 -6.81
C PHE A 37 -14.21 21.43 -6.51
N ALA A 38 -15.41 21.08 -6.98
CA ALA A 38 -15.97 19.75 -6.75
C ALA A 38 -15.60 18.74 -7.86
N ALA A 39 -15.29 19.18 -9.08
CA ALA A 39 -14.88 18.29 -10.16
C ALA A 39 -13.63 17.46 -9.82
N PRO A 40 -12.54 18.01 -9.25
CA PRO A 40 -11.42 17.20 -8.80
C PRO A 40 -11.77 16.25 -7.63
N TYR A 41 -12.80 16.60 -6.84
CA TYR A 41 -13.28 15.73 -5.77
C TYR A 41 -14.08 14.53 -6.31
N TYR A 42 -14.87 14.73 -7.38
CA TYR A 42 -15.60 13.65 -8.04
C TYR A 42 -14.66 12.69 -8.77
N SER A 43 -13.60 13.19 -9.40
CA SER A 43 -12.60 12.32 -10.02
C SER A 43 -11.80 11.49 -9.00
N LEU A 44 -11.58 12.03 -7.79
CA LEU A 44 -11.01 11.27 -6.68
C LEU A 44 -11.97 10.20 -6.15
N VAL A 45 -13.28 10.49 -6.08
CA VAL A 45 -14.30 9.52 -5.66
C VAL A 45 -14.51 8.45 -6.75
N GLU A 46 -14.52 8.81 -8.03
CA GLU A 46 -14.56 7.83 -9.13
C GLU A 46 -13.31 6.96 -9.13
N TRP A 47 -12.11 7.55 -9.01
CA TRP A 47 -10.87 6.78 -8.87
C TRP A 47 -10.87 5.86 -7.64
N PHE A 48 -11.51 6.29 -6.53
CA PHE A 48 -11.66 5.48 -5.32
C PHE A 48 -12.70 4.35 -5.50
N MET A 49 -13.71 4.54 -6.36
CA MET A 49 -14.78 3.55 -6.61
C MET A 49 -14.45 2.60 -7.77
N GLU A 50 -13.64 3.02 -8.74
CA GLU A 50 -13.27 2.21 -9.91
C GLU A 50 -12.24 1.12 -9.60
N THR A 51 -11.61 1.16 -8.38
CA THR A 51 -10.63 0.18 -7.92
C THR A 51 -11.26 -1.11 -7.36
N SER A 52 -12.56 -1.32 -7.47
CA SER A 52 -13.27 -2.43 -6.80
C SER A 52 -13.81 -3.52 -7.74
N VAL A 53 -13.25 -3.70 -8.92
CA VAL A 53 -13.60 -4.87 -9.76
C VAL A 53 -12.39 -5.78 -9.89
N VAL A 54 -12.09 -6.54 -8.83
CA VAL A 54 -11.32 -7.78 -8.96
C VAL A 54 -12.33 -8.91 -9.12
N GLU A 55 -12.36 -9.50 -10.28
CA GLU A 55 -13.32 -10.54 -10.71
C GLU A 55 -13.08 -11.90 -10.00
N THR A 56 -12.04 -12.00 -9.16
CA THR A 56 -11.75 -13.13 -8.29
C THR A 56 -11.86 -12.70 -6.83
N GLN A 57 -12.63 -13.44 -6.04
CA GLN A 57 -12.69 -13.23 -4.58
C GLN A 57 -11.28 -13.41 -4.02
N PRO A 58 -10.71 -12.41 -3.30
CA PRO A 58 -9.41 -12.56 -2.65
C PRO A 58 -9.42 -13.76 -1.72
N LYS A 59 -8.35 -14.56 -1.75
CA LYS A 59 -8.19 -15.74 -0.92
C LYS A 59 -7.34 -15.43 0.30
N ASP A 60 -7.62 -16.10 1.39
CA ASP A 60 -6.73 -16.15 2.55
C ASP A 60 -5.92 -17.44 2.50
N LEU A 61 -4.83 -17.39 1.75
CA LEU A 61 -3.93 -18.53 1.60
C LEU A 61 -3.19 -18.86 2.90
N PHE A 62 -2.95 -17.85 3.73
CA PHE A 62 -2.24 -18.02 4.99
C PHE A 62 -3.05 -18.84 6.00
N ASP A 63 -4.33 -18.51 6.19
CA ASP A 63 -5.21 -19.25 7.10
C ASP A 63 -5.55 -20.65 6.57
N GLU A 64 -5.65 -20.84 5.25
CA GLU A 64 -5.84 -22.16 4.64
C GLU A 64 -4.69 -23.11 4.95
N ALA A 65 -3.43 -22.62 4.87
CA ALA A 65 -2.24 -23.39 5.20
C ALA A 65 -2.16 -23.72 6.70
N ALA A 66 -2.46 -22.73 7.56
CA ALA A 66 -2.47 -22.95 9.03
C ALA A 66 -3.43 -24.03 9.47
N GLN A 67 -4.62 -24.13 8.86
CA GLN A 67 -5.58 -25.18 9.13
C GLN A 67 -5.12 -26.58 8.69
N THR A 68 -4.31 -26.64 7.64
CA THR A 68 -3.75 -27.92 7.13
C THR A 68 -2.66 -28.44 8.07
N LEU A 69 -1.80 -27.56 8.59
CA LEU A 69 -0.71 -27.92 9.52
C LEU A 69 -1.22 -28.42 10.87
N THR A 70 -2.30 -27.87 11.42
CA THR A 70 -2.89 -28.35 12.69
C THR A 70 -3.41 -29.78 12.65
N ASN A 71 -3.67 -30.32 11.47
CA ASN A 71 -4.07 -31.72 11.28
C ASN A 71 -2.91 -32.72 11.13
N THR A 72 -1.67 -32.24 11.05
CA THR A 72 -0.48 -33.08 10.75
C THR A 72 0.56 -33.10 11.89
N GLU A 73 0.35 -32.37 12.98
CA GLU A 73 1.27 -32.30 14.13
C GLU A 73 1.21 -33.54 15.01
N ASN A 74 1.78 -34.64 14.53
CA ASN A 74 2.19 -35.75 15.40
C ASN A 74 3.35 -36.54 14.75
N ASP A 75 4.43 -35.95 14.46
CA ASP A 75 5.74 -36.61 14.43
C ASP A 75 6.82 -35.71 13.77
N ARG A 76 7.64 -35.03 14.57
CA ARG A 76 9.02 -34.70 14.16
C ARG A 76 9.75 -33.96 15.27
N THR A 77 10.50 -34.72 16.04
CA THR A 77 11.67 -34.23 16.79
C THR A 77 12.88 -34.55 15.92
N ALA A 78 13.54 -33.53 15.36
CA ALA A 78 14.98 -33.59 15.02
C ALA A 78 15.49 -32.17 14.74
N GLN A 79 16.42 -31.71 15.55
CA GLN A 79 17.27 -30.55 15.25
C GLN A 79 18.27 -31.00 14.18
N GLU A 80 18.21 -30.40 13.01
CA GLU A 80 19.29 -30.36 12.03
C GLU A 80 19.54 -28.90 11.66
N GLU A 81 20.83 -28.55 11.54
CA GLU A 81 21.37 -27.30 11.03
C GLU A 81 20.66 -26.97 9.69
N PRO A 82 20.20 -25.72 9.45
CA PRO A 82 19.33 -25.46 8.31
C PRO A 82 20.11 -25.57 6.99
N GLU A 83 20.07 -26.75 6.38
CA GLU A 83 20.22 -26.85 4.94
C GLU A 83 19.13 -25.96 4.33
N GLN A 84 19.51 -25.03 3.45
CA GLN A 84 18.58 -24.09 2.82
C GLN A 84 17.53 -24.91 2.05
N GLU A 85 16.35 -25.07 2.66
CA GLU A 85 15.28 -25.90 2.12
C GLU A 85 14.77 -25.25 0.83
N SER A 86 14.85 -25.96 -0.28
CA SER A 86 14.32 -25.49 -1.56
C SER A 86 12.90 -26.04 -1.75
N ILE A 87 11.96 -25.14 -2.02
CA ILE A 87 10.55 -25.47 -2.27
C ILE A 87 10.27 -25.29 -3.77
N PRO A 88 9.83 -26.34 -4.48
CA PRO A 88 9.41 -26.20 -5.87
C PRO A 88 8.26 -25.19 -6.02
N LEU A 89 8.37 -24.24 -6.93
CA LEU A 89 7.34 -23.22 -7.16
C LEU A 89 5.98 -23.83 -7.51
N SER A 90 5.97 -25.00 -8.17
CA SER A 90 4.75 -25.74 -8.49
C SER A 90 4.03 -26.34 -7.26
N SER A 91 4.72 -26.46 -6.13
CA SER A 91 4.14 -27.01 -4.90
C SER A 91 3.38 -25.98 -4.06
N ILE A 92 3.51 -24.70 -4.37
CA ILE A 92 2.81 -23.60 -3.67
C ILE A 92 1.68 -23.04 -4.52
N THR A 93 0.67 -22.48 -3.86
CA THR A 93 -0.32 -21.63 -4.53
C THR A 93 0.28 -20.23 -4.66
N TYR A 94 0.72 -19.84 -5.87
CA TYR A 94 1.23 -18.49 -6.08
C TYR A 94 0.12 -17.47 -5.86
N PRO A 95 0.35 -16.42 -5.03
CA PRO A 95 -0.70 -15.49 -4.67
C PRO A 95 -1.16 -14.64 -5.88
N SER A 96 -2.45 -14.35 -5.93
CA SER A 96 -3.07 -13.44 -6.88
C SER A 96 -3.32 -12.08 -6.22
N LYS A 97 -3.46 -11.02 -7.02
CA LYS A 97 -3.67 -9.66 -6.49
C LYS A 97 -4.88 -9.59 -5.55
N GLY A 98 -4.62 -9.16 -4.32
CA GLY A 98 -5.59 -9.08 -3.23
C GLY A 98 -5.58 -10.27 -2.28
N ASP A 99 -4.90 -11.38 -2.61
CA ASP A 99 -4.81 -12.52 -1.70
C ASP A 99 -3.95 -12.17 -0.47
N ARG A 100 -4.41 -12.58 0.71
CA ARG A 100 -3.59 -12.61 1.91
C ARG A 100 -2.71 -13.85 1.85
N TYR A 101 -1.39 -13.66 1.86
CA TYR A 101 -0.45 -14.76 1.73
C TYR A 101 0.54 -14.89 2.89
N GLY A 102 0.51 -13.93 3.85
CA GLY A 102 1.43 -13.97 4.97
C GLY A 102 1.07 -13.01 6.10
N ARG A 103 2.02 -12.91 7.03
CA ARG A 103 2.05 -12.00 8.17
C ARG A 103 3.46 -11.47 8.36
N ILE A 104 3.60 -10.19 8.69
CA ILE A 104 4.90 -9.57 9.01
C ILE A 104 4.93 -9.16 10.47
N THR A 105 6.05 -9.44 11.14
CA THR A 105 6.36 -8.95 12.50
C THR A 105 7.76 -8.41 12.57
N ILE A 106 7.99 -7.37 13.39
CA ILE A 106 9.33 -6.82 13.65
C ILE A 106 9.56 -6.87 15.15
N ALA A 107 10.62 -7.59 15.56
CA ALA A 107 10.94 -7.77 16.96
C ALA A 107 11.21 -6.43 17.66
N GLY A 108 10.69 -6.26 18.88
CA GLY A 108 10.87 -5.02 19.66
C GLY A 108 9.96 -3.86 19.28
N THR A 109 9.10 -4.01 18.25
CA THR A 109 8.13 -3.01 17.81
C THR A 109 6.69 -3.52 17.95
N THR A 110 5.72 -2.65 17.64
CA THR A 110 4.30 -3.05 17.54
C THR A 110 3.88 -3.45 16.14
N VAL A 111 4.83 -3.57 15.19
CA VAL A 111 4.54 -4.02 13.82
C VAL A 111 4.17 -5.50 13.85
N ASP A 112 2.91 -5.75 13.58
CA ASP A 112 2.29 -7.07 13.47
C ASP A 112 1.09 -6.94 12.55
N ALA A 113 1.22 -7.41 11.30
CA ALA A 113 0.24 -7.13 10.27
C ALA A 113 0.10 -8.27 9.24
N PRO A 114 -1.11 -8.49 8.70
CA PRO A 114 -1.30 -9.37 7.55
C PRO A 114 -0.60 -8.80 6.30
N VAL A 115 -0.06 -9.70 5.47
CA VAL A 115 0.62 -9.37 4.22
C VAL A 115 -0.21 -9.81 3.03
N TYR A 116 -0.42 -8.87 2.11
CA TYR A 116 -1.23 -9.06 0.91
C TYR A 116 -0.39 -8.93 -0.36
N TYR A 117 -0.77 -9.65 -1.39
CA TYR A 117 -0.18 -9.54 -2.73
C TYR A 117 -0.81 -8.36 -3.49
N GLY A 118 -0.03 -7.33 -3.80
CA GLY A 118 -0.46 -6.05 -4.36
C GLY A 118 -0.44 -4.92 -3.32
N ASP A 119 -0.46 -3.68 -3.79
CA ASP A 119 -0.28 -2.47 -2.97
C ASP A 119 -1.30 -1.36 -3.26
N THR A 120 -2.48 -1.73 -3.76
CA THR A 120 -3.56 -0.74 -3.96
C THR A 120 -4.06 -0.18 -2.63
N ASN A 121 -4.64 1.01 -2.63
CA ASN A 121 -5.22 1.61 -1.42
C ASN A 121 -6.19 0.68 -0.68
N SER A 122 -6.99 -0.10 -1.42
CA SER A 122 -7.91 -1.07 -0.83
C SER A 122 -7.17 -2.17 -0.06
N ILE A 123 -6.01 -2.61 -0.57
CA ILE A 123 -5.15 -3.60 0.08
C ILE A 123 -4.46 -2.97 1.30
N LEU A 124 -3.85 -1.79 1.14
CA LEU A 124 -3.15 -1.09 2.23
C LEU A 124 -4.05 -0.72 3.40
N ASN A 125 -5.36 -0.61 3.19
CA ASN A 125 -6.35 -0.44 4.26
C ASN A 125 -6.61 -1.73 5.06
N GLN A 126 -6.17 -2.90 4.55
CA GLN A 126 -6.37 -4.20 5.19
C GLN A 126 -5.08 -4.75 5.84
N GLY A 127 -3.91 -4.30 5.38
CA GLY A 127 -2.62 -4.78 5.87
C GLY A 127 -1.44 -4.15 5.16
N VAL A 128 -0.34 -4.87 5.18
CA VAL A 128 0.87 -4.55 4.43
C VAL A 128 0.74 -5.12 3.02
N GLY A 129 0.98 -4.29 2.02
CA GLY A 129 0.89 -4.67 0.61
C GLY A 129 2.28 -4.92 0.03
N THR A 130 2.42 -5.98 -0.75
CA THR A 130 3.62 -6.27 -1.54
C THR A 130 3.49 -5.64 -2.90
N TYR A 131 4.47 -4.82 -3.30
CA TYR A 131 4.52 -4.24 -4.64
C TYR A 131 4.69 -5.34 -5.70
N VAL A 132 3.82 -5.32 -6.69
CA VAL A 132 3.80 -6.34 -7.75
C VAL A 132 3.51 -5.67 -9.09
N ASP A 133 4.49 -5.73 -9.98
CA ASP A 133 4.37 -5.27 -11.36
C ASP A 133 5.30 -6.08 -12.28
N SER A 134 5.43 -5.62 -13.51
CA SER A 134 6.34 -6.23 -14.51
C SER A 134 7.82 -5.85 -14.33
N SER A 135 8.19 -5.09 -13.30
CA SER A 135 9.55 -4.57 -13.09
C SER A 135 10.52 -5.59 -12.53
N GLY A 136 10.04 -6.71 -12.00
CA GLY A 136 10.87 -7.77 -11.44
C GLY A 136 10.87 -7.84 -9.91
N ALA A 137 9.97 -7.13 -9.23
CA ALA A 137 9.72 -7.31 -7.80
C ALA A 137 9.28 -8.75 -7.50
N GLY A 138 9.71 -9.28 -6.35
CA GLY A 138 9.44 -10.66 -5.93
C GLY A 138 8.62 -10.76 -4.64
N ILE A 139 8.38 -12.01 -4.24
CA ILE A 139 7.88 -12.41 -2.93
C ILE A 139 8.98 -13.17 -2.17
N PRO A 140 8.88 -13.36 -0.83
CA PRO A 140 9.87 -14.10 -0.06
C PRO A 140 10.22 -15.47 -0.69
N GLY A 141 11.52 -15.74 -0.84
CA GLY A 141 12.06 -16.96 -1.43
C GLY A 141 12.38 -16.89 -2.93
N GLU A 142 12.03 -15.82 -3.64
CA GLU A 142 12.29 -15.72 -5.09
C GLU A 142 13.68 -15.16 -5.46
N SER A 143 14.57 -14.95 -4.50
CA SER A 143 15.91 -14.35 -4.74
C SER A 143 15.85 -13.01 -5.48
N LYS A 144 14.88 -12.16 -5.13
CA LYS A 144 14.62 -10.85 -5.73
C LYS A 144 14.47 -9.76 -4.68
N THR A 145 14.40 -8.51 -5.13
CA THR A 145 13.98 -7.40 -4.27
C THR A 145 12.48 -7.50 -3.98
N ILE A 146 12.14 -7.54 -2.69
CA ILE A 146 10.79 -7.50 -2.17
C ILE A 146 10.53 -6.09 -1.65
N LEU A 147 9.48 -5.44 -2.13
CA LEU A 147 9.10 -4.10 -1.71
C LEU A 147 7.71 -4.14 -1.07
N MET A 148 7.62 -3.74 0.20
CA MET A 148 6.36 -3.76 0.94
C MET A 148 5.99 -2.40 1.50
N ALA A 149 4.71 -2.05 1.37
CA ALA A 149 4.14 -0.80 1.84
C ALA A 149 3.11 -1.00 2.95
N GLY A 150 3.05 -0.05 3.88
CA GLY A 150 2.00 0.02 4.88
C GLY A 150 1.70 1.48 5.24
N HIS A 151 0.49 1.76 5.73
CA HIS A 151 0.15 3.10 6.18
C HIS A 151 0.90 3.47 7.46
N ASN A 152 1.42 4.71 7.55
CA ASN A 152 2.15 5.25 8.70
C ASN A 152 1.30 5.47 9.94
N ASN A 153 -0.02 5.43 9.82
CA ASN A 153 -0.97 5.63 10.92
C ASN A 153 -1.66 4.33 11.39
N THR A 154 -1.33 3.19 10.78
CA THR A 154 -1.88 1.88 11.11
C THR A 154 -0.78 0.83 11.21
N PHE A 155 -0.60 0.03 10.16
CA PHE A 155 0.26 -1.16 10.17
C PHE A 155 1.75 -0.86 10.30
N PHE A 156 2.21 0.28 9.78
CA PHE A 156 3.60 0.74 9.86
C PHE A 156 3.76 2.02 10.71
N ASN A 157 2.85 2.23 11.68
CA ASN A 157 2.92 3.37 12.59
C ASN A 157 4.17 3.34 13.47
N ASP A 158 4.68 2.16 13.81
CA ASP A 158 5.84 1.95 14.66
C ASP A 158 7.13 1.62 13.87
N LEU A 159 7.09 1.72 12.54
CA LEU A 159 8.28 1.51 11.70
C LEU A 159 9.42 2.50 12.03
N GLN A 160 9.08 3.66 12.61
CA GLN A 160 10.06 4.64 13.08
C GLN A 160 10.92 4.16 14.27
N SER A 161 10.45 3.15 15.00
CA SER A 161 11.16 2.59 16.15
C SER A 161 12.16 1.50 15.76
N VAL A 162 12.18 1.12 14.48
CA VAL A 162 13.07 0.09 13.96
C VAL A 162 14.52 0.59 13.93
N GLU A 163 15.43 -0.21 14.44
CA GLU A 163 16.87 0.07 14.50
C GLU A 163 17.66 -0.93 13.64
N VAL A 164 18.88 -0.53 13.26
CA VAL A 164 19.81 -1.40 12.53
C VAL A 164 20.15 -2.62 13.41
N GLY A 165 20.00 -3.81 12.83
CA GLY A 165 20.19 -5.09 13.52
C GLY A 165 18.89 -5.74 14.01
N ASP A 166 17.76 -5.03 13.94
CA ASP A 166 16.46 -5.64 14.25
C ASP A 166 16.10 -6.74 13.24
N VAL A 167 15.27 -7.68 13.69
CA VAL A 167 14.85 -8.81 12.87
C VAL A 167 13.41 -8.61 12.41
N VAL A 168 13.24 -8.64 11.11
CA VAL A 168 11.93 -8.70 10.44
C VAL A 168 11.62 -10.15 10.12
N THR A 169 10.45 -10.63 10.53
CA THR A 169 9.96 -11.98 10.20
C THR A 169 8.74 -11.87 9.30
N ILE A 170 8.77 -12.61 8.19
CA ILE A 170 7.62 -12.78 7.30
C ILE A 170 7.24 -14.26 7.31
N GLU A 171 6.07 -14.55 7.88
CA GLU A 171 5.45 -15.88 7.81
C GLU A 171 4.54 -15.90 6.59
N THR A 172 4.79 -16.81 5.66
CA THR A 172 3.94 -17.03 4.48
C THR A 172 3.23 -18.40 4.58
N HIS A 173 2.28 -18.66 3.71
CA HIS A 173 1.63 -19.98 3.64
C HIS A 173 2.56 -21.10 3.11
N TYR A 174 3.79 -20.76 2.69
CA TYR A 174 4.78 -21.69 2.16
C TYR A 174 6.12 -21.69 2.91
N GLY A 175 6.34 -20.78 3.87
CA GLY A 175 7.56 -20.76 4.67
C GLY A 175 7.67 -19.55 5.57
N THR A 176 8.68 -19.58 6.44
CA THR A 176 9.03 -18.46 7.32
C THR A 176 10.37 -17.88 6.89
N TYR A 177 10.42 -16.57 6.74
CA TYR A 177 11.57 -15.81 6.25
C TYR A 177 11.99 -14.79 7.30
N THR A 178 13.28 -14.65 7.50
CA THR A 178 13.84 -13.63 8.39
C THR A 178 14.81 -12.73 7.64
N TYR A 179 14.76 -11.44 7.98
CA TYR A 179 15.61 -10.41 7.41
C TYR A 179 16.20 -9.59 8.54
N THR A 180 17.41 -9.06 8.35
CA THR A 180 18.06 -8.17 9.31
C THR A 180 18.14 -6.77 8.77
N VAL A 181 17.68 -5.80 9.55
CA VAL A 181 17.69 -4.37 9.20
C VAL A 181 19.13 -3.88 9.03
N GLU A 182 19.45 -3.34 7.87
CA GLU A 182 20.78 -2.78 7.56
C GLU A 182 20.81 -1.26 7.68
N ARG A 183 19.74 -0.58 7.27
CA ARG A 183 19.64 0.89 7.34
C ARG A 183 18.21 1.37 7.27
N CYS A 184 18.00 2.57 7.82
CA CYS A 184 16.73 3.31 7.72
C CYS A 184 17.03 4.70 7.14
N GLU A 185 16.20 5.18 6.21
CA GLU A 185 16.40 6.51 5.62
C GLU A 185 15.10 7.14 5.13
N VAL A 186 15.08 8.48 5.08
CA VAL A 186 13.99 9.25 4.50
C VAL A 186 14.37 9.69 3.09
N ARG A 187 13.52 9.40 2.11
CA ARG A 187 13.71 9.75 0.69
C ARG A 187 12.46 10.37 0.10
N ASP A 188 12.63 11.12 -0.97
CA ASP A 188 11.50 11.60 -1.77
C ASP A 188 10.78 10.42 -2.44
N TYR A 189 9.44 10.47 -2.52
CA TYR A 189 8.64 9.40 -3.11
C TYR A 189 8.91 9.20 -4.61
N GLN A 190 9.46 10.20 -5.30
CA GLN A 190 9.82 10.14 -6.71
C GLN A 190 11.26 9.63 -6.95
N ASP A 191 12.02 9.37 -5.89
CA ASP A 191 13.38 8.88 -6.00
C ASP A 191 13.38 7.38 -6.36
N THR A 192 13.51 7.10 -7.65
CA THR A 192 13.56 5.73 -8.20
C THR A 192 14.84 4.99 -7.88
N THR A 193 15.82 5.62 -7.19
CA THR A 193 17.06 4.95 -6.77
C THR A 193 16.93 4.27 -5.40
N THR A 194 15.76 4.36 -4.77
CA THR A 194 15.48 3.77 -3.45
C THR A 194 15.36 2.25 -3.48
N TYR A 195 15.12 1.65 -4.63
CA TYR A 195 15.02 0.21 -4.84
C TYR A 195 15.59 -0.21 -6.20
N ASP A 196 16.07 -1.44 -6.29
CA ASP A 196 16.61 -2.01 -7.51
C ASP A 196 16.01 -3.41 -7.74
N PHE A 197 15.10 -3.53 -8.70
CA PHE A 197 14.46 -4.80 -9.07
C PHE A 197 15.29 -5.65 -10.04
N THR A 198 16.49 -5.22 -10.41
CA THR A 198 17.41 -6.02 -11.23
C THR A 198 18.34 -6.91 -10.40
N ARG A 199 18.25 -6.84 -9.07
CA ARG A 199 19.02 -7.68 -8.15
C ARG A 199 18.63 -9.14 -8.30
N THR A 200 19.62 -10.01 -8.08
CA THR A 200 19.49 -11.47 -8.11
C THR A 200 19.74 -12.11 -6.74
N ASP A 201 19.94 -11.29 -5.73
CA ASP A 201 20.01 -11.64 -4.31
C ASP A 201 18.79 -11.08 -3.58
N GLU A 202 18.21 -11.89 -2.71
CA GLU A 202 17.01 -11.49 -1.97
C GLU A 202 17.30 -10.39 -0.98
N ASN A 203 16.45 -9.38 -0.99
CA ASN A 203 16.42 -8.33 0.00
C ASN A 203 14.99 -7.81 0.19
N LEU A 204 14.72 -7.33 1.40
CA LEU A 204 13.43 -6.74 1.75
C LEU A 204 13.57 -5.22 1.92
N ILE A 205 12.59 -4.49 1.41
CA ILE A 205 12.49 -3.04 1.59
C ILE A 205 11.08 -2.75 2.10
N LEU A 206 10.99 -2.20 3.32
CA LEU A 206 9.73 -1.72 3.87
C LEU A 206 9.65 -0.21 3.71
N TYR A 207 8.46 0.32 3.38
CA TYR A 207 8.30 1.77 3.33
C TYR A 207 6.92 2.25 3.75
N THR A 208 6.90 3.47 4.25
CA THR A 208 5.67 4.16 4.65
C THR A 208 5.76 5.66 4.39
N CYS A 209 4.64 6.37 4.52
CA CYS A 209 4.60 7.83 4.44
C CYS A 209 5.37 8.49 5.58
N TYR A 210 6.09 9.60 5.29
CA TYR A 210 6.84 10.37 6.27
C TYR A 210 6.51 11.87 6.15
N PRO A 211 6.37 12.62 7.26
CA PRO A 211 6.50 12.17 8.66
C PRO A 211 5.33 11.30 9.15
N PHE A 212 5.54 10.57 10.24
CA PHE A 212 4.57 9.59 10.78
C PHE A 212 3.28 10.21 11.32
N ASP A 213 3.32 11.48 11.73
CA ASP A 213 2.20 12.25 12.27
C ASP A 213 1.45 13.08 11.20
N ALA A 214 1.90 13.03 9.94
CA ALA A 214 1.29 13.79 8.86
C ALA A 214 -0.04 13.18 8.41
N LEU A 215 -1.02 14.05 8.20
CA LEU A 215 -2.29 13.70 7.57
C LEU A 215 -2.28 14.10 6.09
N GLY A 216 -2.69 13.20 5.23
CA GLY A 216 -2.77 13.43 3.79
C GLY A 216 -1.48 13.12 3.03
N PHE A 217 -1.35 13.70 1.83
CA PHE A 217 -0.18 13.46 0.98
C PHE A 217 1.08 14.08 1.55
N THR A 218 2.16 13.28 1.60
CA THR A 218 3.51 13.72 1.96
C THR A 218 4.48 13.40 0.83
N PRO A 219 5.47 14.27 0.54
CA PRO A 219 6.45 14.02 -0.52
C PRO A 219 7.53 13.01 -0.13
N ASN A 220 7.64 12.68 1.15
CA ASN A 220 8.69 11.80 1.64
C ASN A 220 8.15 10.43 2.07
N ARG A 221 9.04 9.44 2.00
CA ARG A 221 8.84 8.09 2.51
C ARG A 221 9.95 7.73 3.47
N TYR A 222 9.60 6.99 4.51
CA TYR A 222 10.56 6.33 5.38
C TYR A 222 10.76 4.93 4.87
N PHE A 223 12.01 4.59 4.59
CA PHE A 223 12.44 3.29 4.09
C PHE A 223 13.25 2.55 5.15
N VAL A 224 12.99 1.25 5.29
CA VAL A 224 13.80 0.29 6.03
C VAL A 224 14.32 -0.72 5.02
N TYR A 225 15.63 -0.94 5.00
CA TYR A 225 16.30 -1.86 4.09
C TYR A 225 16.85 -3.03 4.87
N ASP A 226 16.53 -4.22 4.45
CA ASP A 226 16.80 -5.44 5.18
C ASP A 226 17.49 -6.45 4.27
N SER A 227 18.56 -7.09 4.79
CA SER A 227 19.21 -8.21 4.13
C SER A 227 18.54 -9.53 4.51
N TYR A 228 18.44 -10.44 3.54
CA TYR A 228 17.97 -11.80 3.79
C TYR A 228 18.86 -12.52 4.80
N THR A 229 18.23 -13.21 5.76
CA THR A 229 18.94 -13.95 6.81
C THR A 229 18.65 -15.44 6.71
N SER A 230 17.38 -15.84 6.61
CA SER A 230 17.00 -17.26 6.49
C SER A 230 15.60 -17.44 5.91
N GLY A 231 15.33 -18.61 5.39
CA GLY A 231 14.06 -19.05 4.85
C GLY A 231 14.26 -20.03 3.69
N PRO A 232 13.23 -20.73 3.24
CA PRO A 232 13.33 -21.60 2.09
C PRO A 232 13.43 -20.81 0.78
N GLU A 233 14.18 -21.34 -0.19
CA GLU A 233 14.25 -20.77 -1.53
C GLU A 233 13.13 -21.35 -2.41
N LEU A 234 12.43 -20.52 -3.17
CA LEU A 234 11.48 -20.97 -4.19
C LEU A 234 12.24 -21.29 -5.48
N ASP A 235 12.34 -22.57 -5.81
CA ASP A 235 12.99 -23.03 -7.04
C ASP A 235 11.99 -23.06 -8.20
N ALA A 236 12.35 -22.38 -9.29
CA ALA A 236 11.60 -22.52 -10.53
C ALA A 236 11.78 -23.96 -11.03
N ASP A 237 10.71 -24.70 -11.15
CA ASP A 237 10.72 -26.09 -11.66
C ASP A 237 11.50 -26.16 -12.98
N ARG A 238 12.51 -26.98 -13.01
CA ARG A 238 13.30 -27.27 -14.20
C ARG A 238 12.67 -28.36 -15.06
#